data_0ae234d60c3f4b0ab671e5a06b98a7d5
#
_entry.id   0ae234d60c3f4b0ab671e5a06b98a7d5
#
_cell.length_a   1.000
_cell.length_b   1.000
_cell.length_c   1.000
_cell.angle_alpha   90.00
_cell.angle_beta   90.00
_cell.angle_gamma   90.00
#
_symmetry.space_group_name_H-M   'P 1'
#
loop_
_entity.id
_entity.type
_entity.pdbx_description
1 polymer ?
#
loop_
_entity_poly.entity_id
_entity_poly.type
_entity_poly.pdbx_seq_one_letter_code
_entity_poly.pdbx_strand_id
1 'polypeptide(L)'
;MRTFRIILTLALLFPLTTSAAESPAAAKAIEEYMDFTEYGSSIIWPEQIPAEDWKKITVIDARNAAQFAKEHIPGAINIEWRQIPGRRAEITKDHMVLIYCNTGSLSAQSVFAMRVLGWDNVKVLQEGIEGWKRKGGFEANARASKPAGH
;
A
#
# COMPACT_ATOMS: atom_id res chain seq x y z
N MET A 1 20.33 47.49 -54.56
CA MET A 1 19.56 46.33 -54.03
C MET A 1 20.29 45.77 -52.80
N ARG A 2 19.77 45.98 -51.56
CA ARG A 2 20.39 45.49 -50.33
C ARG A 2 19.61 44.26 -49.91
N THR A 3 20.29 43.10 -49.96
CA THR A 3 19.73 41.82 -49.50
C THR A 3 19.81 41.71 -47.98
N PHE A 4 18.66 41.69 -47.33
CA PHE A 4 18.52 41.45 -45.88
C PHE A 4 18.63 39.97 -45.64
N ARG A 5 19.70 39.51 -44.98
CA ARG A 5 19.81 38.11 -44.47
C ARG A 5 19.12 38.01 -43.12
N ILE A 6 18.02 37.30 -43.08
CA ILE A 6 17.36 36.93 -41.85
C ILE A 6 18.11 35.75 -41.24
N ILE A 7 18.76 35.94 -40.11
CA ILE A 7 19.38 34.88 -39.34
C ILE A 7 18.27 34.32 -38.42
N LEU A 8 17.79 33.11 -38.74
CA LEU A 8 16.85 32.38 -37.93
C LEU A 8 17.63 31.66 -36.82
N THR A 9 17.62 32.23 -35.61
CA THR A 9 18.18 31.58 -34.40
C THR A 9 17.20 30.51 -33.90
N LEU A 10 17.55 29.24 -34.14
CA LEU A 10 16.84 28.10 -33.60
C LEU A 10 17.18 27.96 -32.09
N ALA A 11 16.29 28.40 -31.20
CA ALA A 11 16.44 28.15 -29.78
C ALA A 11 16.15 26.67 -29.47
N LEU A 12 17.18 25.91 -29.16
CA LEU A 12 17.06 24.56 -28.63
C LEU A 12 16.49 24.65 -27.19
N LEU A 13 15.20 24.35 -27.05
CA LEU A 13 14.56 24.10 -25.76
C LEU A 13 15.06 22.73 -25.27
N PHE A 14 16.06 22.72 -24.39
CA PHE A 14 16.38 21.54 -23.61
C PHE A 14 15.27 21.34 -22.57
N PRO A 15 14.66 20.15 -22.46
CA PRO A 15 13.78 19.86 -21.36
C PRO A 15 14.60 19.90 -20.06
N LEU A 16 14.25 20.79 -19.15
CA LEU A 16 14.73 20.75 -17.77
C LEU A 16 14.19 19.45 -17.15
N THR A 17 15.03 18.42 -17.09
CA THR A 17 14.76 17.27 -16.23
C THR A 17 14.88 17.75 -14.78
N THR A 18 13.76 18.05 -14.17
CA THR A 18 13.71 18.26 -12.71
C THR A 18 14.03 16.93 -12.06
N SER A 19 15.27 16.72 -11.67
CA SER A 19 15.63 15.72 -10.68
C SER A 19 14.86 16.07 -9.42
N ALA A 20 14.10 15.10 -8.86
CA ALA A 20 13.45 15.29 -7.58
C ALA A 20 14.53 15.60 -6.56
N ALA A 21 14.53 16.83 -6.03
CA ALA A 21 15.46 17.21 -4.98
C ALA A 21 15.14 16.39 -3.71
N GLU A 22 16.18 16.03 -2.98
CA GLU A 22 16.04 15.41 -1.67
C GLU A 22 15.14 16.27 -0.78
N SER A 23 14.19 15.63 -0.07
CA SER A 23 13.33 16.29 0.91
C SER A 23 13.80 15.94 2.33
N PRO A 24 14.47 16.86 3.04
CA PRO A 24 14.93 16.59 4.40
C PRO A 24 13.79 16.23 5.36
N ALA A 25 12.61 16.81 5.16
CA ALA A 25 11.44 16.48 5.98
C ALA A 25 10.95 15.03 5.73
N ALA A 26 10.99 14.55 4.50
CA ALA A 26 10.64 13.17 4.20
C ALA A 26 11.69 12.19 4.74
N ALA A 27 12.99 12.52 4.59
CA ALA A 27 14.06 11.71 5.15
C ALA A 27 13.90 11.56 6.67
N LYS A 28 13.70 12.67 7.38
CA LYS A 28 13.49 12.66 8.84
C LYS A 28 12.27 11.80 9.25
N ALA A 29 11.14 11.93 8.56
CA ALA A 29 9.94 11.14 8.88
C ALA A 29 10.17 9.63 8.67
N ILE A 30 10.93 9.27 7.64
CA ILE A 30 11.31 7.88 7.37
C ILE A 30 12.25 7.35 8.45
N GLU A 31 13.28 8.11 8.82
CA GLU A 31 14.23 7.75 9.89
C GLU A 31 13.49 7.54 11.21
N GLU A 32 12.65 8.49 11.64
CA GLU A 32 11.83 8.38 12.85
C GLU A 32 10.95 7.13 12.83
N TYR A 33 10.29 6.84 11.70
CA TYR A 33 9.50 5.61 11.56
C TYR A 33 10.36 4.36 11.70
N MET A 34 11.53 4.31 11.06
CA MET A 34 12.42 3.14 11.09
C MET A 34 13.03 2.90 12.48
N ASP A 35 13.36 3.97 13.21
CA ASP A 35 13.95 3.88 14.54
C ASP A 35 12.98 3.33 15.61
N PHE A 36 11.68 3.60 15.45
CA PHE A 36 10.66 3.21 16.45
C PHE A 36 9.77 2.04 16.02
N THR A 37 9.94 1.52 14.80
CA THR A 37 9.11 0.41 14.31
C THR A 37 9.60 -0.93 14.86
N GLU A 38 8.71 -1.66 15.54
CA GLU A 38 8.96 -3.03 16.00
C GLU A 38 8.96 -4.03 14.84
N TYR A 39 9.79 -5.07 14.94
CA TYR A 39 9.82 -6.15 13.95
C TYR A 39 8.44 -6.81 13.77
N GLY A 40 8.00 -6.89 12.52
CA GLY A 40 6.75 -7.52 12.18
C GLY A 40 5.47 -6.74 12.51
N SER A 41 5.57 -5.55 13.12
CA SER A 41 4.40 -4.76 13.52
C SER A 41 3.48 -4.37 12.36
N SER A 42 4.02 -4.28 11.14
CA SER A 42 3.28 -3.90 9.93
C SER A 42 2.81 -5.08 9.08
N ILE A 43 3.04 -6.31 9.52
CA ILE A 43 2.72 -7.53 8.76
C ILE A 43 1.78 -8.40 9.58
N ILE A 44 0.84 -9.08 8.92
CA ILE A 44 -0.04 -10.05 9.55
C ILE A 44 -0.33 -11.21 8.59
N TRP A 45 -0.39 -12.43 9.12
CA TRP A 45 -0.78 -13.62 8.38
C TRP A 45 -2.28 -13.84 8.46
N PRO A 46 -2.91 -14.47 7.46
CA PRO A 46 -4.33 -14.81 7.52
C PRO A 46 -4.71 -15.58 8.79
N GLU A 47 -3.84 -16.50 9.21
CA GLU A 47 -4.04 -17.37 10.38
C GLU A 47 -3.96 -16.64 11.72
N GLN A 48 -3.50 -15.40 11.72
CA GLN A 48 -3.45 -14.55 12.91
C GLN A 48 -4.70 -13.68 13.08
N ILE A 49 -5.63 -13.71 12.11
CA ILE A 49 -6.86 -12.94 12.14
C ILE A 49 -8.04 -13.90 12.36
N PRO A 50 -8.60 -14.00 13.58
CA PRO A 50 -9.79 -14.79 13.84
C PRO A 50 -10.98 -14.39 12.96
N ALA A 51 -11.88 -15.33 12.67
CA ALA A 51 -13.01 -15.09 11.78
C ALA A 51 -13.96 -13.98 12.29
N GLU A 52 -14.11 -13.87 13.60
CA GLU A 52 -14.90 -12.82 14.26
C GLU A 52 -14.25 -11.44 14.15
N ASP A 53 -12.92 -11.38 14.11
CA ASP A 53 -12.18 -10.11 13.97
C ASP A 53 -12.09 -9.67 12.52
N TRP A 54 -12.09 -10.60 11.57
CA TRP A 54 -12.14 -10.28 10.14
C TRP A 54 -13.30 -9.36 9.77
N LYS A 55 -14.44 -9.49 10.42
CA LYS A 55 -15.63 -8.66 10.19
C LYS A 55 -15.49 -7.24 10.72
N LYS A 56 -14.51 -6.98 11.58
CA LYS A 56 -14.30 -5.69 12.26
C LYS A 56 -13.18 -4.86 11.60
N ILE A 57 -12.46 -5.42 10.62
CA ILE A 57 -11.36 -4.76 9.95
C ILE A 57 -11.79 -4.19 8.60
N THR A 58 -11.09 -3.17 8.14
CA THR A 58 -11.21 -2.70 6.75
C THR A 58 -10.18 -3.42 5.89
N VAL A 59 -10.63 -4.01 4.79
CA VAL A 59 -9.76 -4.73 3.85
C VAL A 59 -9.65 -3.95 2.56
N ILE A 60 -8.42 -3.63 2.13
CA ILE A 60 -8.13 -2.87 0.91
C ILE A 60 -7.35 -3.75 -0.07
N ASP A 61 -7.91 -3.91 -1.27
CA ASP A 61 -7.20 -4.47 -2.41
C ASP A 61 -6.41 -3.37 -3.13
N ALA A 62 -5.10 -3.45 -3.05
CA ALA A 62 -4.17 -2.47 -3.63
C ALA A 62 -3.85 -2.73 -5.11
N ARG A 63 -4.48 -3.73 -5.74
CA ARG A 63 -4.31 -4.05 -7.15
C ARG A 63 -5.13 -3.11 -8.04
N ASN A 64 -4.92 -3.21 -9.34
CA ASN A 64 -5.73 -2.46 -10.29
C ASN A 64 -7.20 -2.97 -10.34
N ALA A 65 -8.10 -2.12 -10.85
CA ALA A 65 -9.53 -2.40 -10.90
C ALA A 65 -9.88 -3.67 -11.71
N ALA A 66 -9.13 -4.00 -12.75
CA ALA A 66 -9.39 -5.20 -13.56
C ALA A 66 -9.09 -6.48 -12.76
N GLN A 67 -8.02 -6.51 -11.98
CA GLN A 67 -7.71 -7.63 -11.09
C GLN A 67 -8.74 -7.75 -9.97
N PHE A 68 -9.13 -6.63 -9.36
CA PHE A 68 -10.18 -6.59 -8.35
C PHE A 68 -11.52 -7.11 -8.88
N ALA A 69 -11.95 -6.66 -10.06
CA ALA A 69 -13.20 -7.10 -10.66
C ALA A 69 -13.22 -8.60 -11.00
N LYS A 70 -12.05 -9.15 -11.38
CA LYS A 70 -11.92 -10.57 -11.68
C LYS A 70 -12.03 -11.45 -10.43
N GLU A 71 -11.38 -11.06 -9.37
CA GLU A 71 -11.33 -11.80 -8.10
C GLU A 71 -10.81 -10.88 -7.00
N HIS A 72 -11.42 -10.89 -5.83
CA HIS A 72 -10.93 -10.18 -4.64
C HIS A 72 -11.35 -10.91 -3.36
N ILE A 73 -10.74 -10.56 -2.24
CA ILE A 73 -11.14 -11.08 -0.93
C ILE A 73 -12.52 -10.47 -0.61
N PRO A 74 -13.55 -11.28 -0.31
CA PRO A 74 -14.89 -10.79 -0.04
C PRO A 74 -14.92 -9.70 1.03
N GLY A 75 -15.61 -8.59 0.75
CA GLY A 75 -15.67 -7.42 1.62
C GLY A 75 -14.55 -6.40 1.43
N ALA A 76 -13.56 -6.69 0.59
CA ALA A 76 -12.50 -5.73 0.27
C ALA A 76 -13.02 -4.57 -0.58
N ILE A 77 -12.47 -3.38 -0.36
CA ILE A 77 -12.61 -2.21 -1.23
C ILE A 77 -11.37 -2.07 -2.11
N ASN A 78 -11.52 -1.53 -3.31
CA ASN A 78 -10.39 -1.35 -4.22
C ASN A 78 -9.84 0.08 -4.13
N ILE A 79 -8.59 0.20 -3.74
CA ILE A 79 -7.79 1.43 -3.83
C ILE A 79 -6.42 1.05 -4.37
N GLU A 80 -6.14 1.40 -5.62
CA GLU A 80 -4.87 1.06 -6.26
C GLU A 80 -3.69 1.61 -5.45
N TRP A 81 -2.62 0.84 -5.29
CA TRP A 81 -1.55 1.06 -4.30
C TRP A 81 -0.93 2.47 -4.31
N ARG A 82 -0.77 3.09 -5.49
CA ARG A 82 -0.25 4.47 -5.63
C ARG A 82 -1.21 5.54 -5.14
N GLN A 83 -2.51 5.22 -5.13
CA GLN A 83 -3.55 6.15 -4.70
C GLN A 83 -3.75 6.16 -3.19
N ILE A 84 -3.35 5.10 -2.49
CA ILE A 84 -3.61 4.91 -1.06
C ILE A 84 -3.11 6.10 -0.22
N PRO A 85 -1.86 6.58 -0.35
CA PRO A 85 -1.39 7.71 0.45
C PRO A 85 -2.15 9.02 0.15
N GLY A 86 -2.54 9.24 -1.11
CA GLY A 86 -3.33 10.41 -1.51
C GLY A 86 -4.78 10.38 -0.98
N ARG A 87 -5.35 9.18 -0.85
CA ARG A 87 -6.71 8.94 -0.36
C ARG A 87 -6.78 8.59 1.13
N ARG A 88 -5.70 8.83 1.88
CA ARG A 88 -5.60 8.46 3.31
C ARG A 88 -6.72 9.01 4.19
N ALA A 89 -7.33 10.14 3.82
CA ALA A 89 -8.47 10.71 4.56
C ALA A 89 -9.72 9.83 4.53
N GLU A 90 -9.82 8.90 3.57
CA GLU A 90 -10.90 7.92 3.45
C GLU A 90 -10.63 6.65 4.28
N ILE A 91 -9.42 6.52 4.83
CA ILE A 91 -8.95 5.32 5.55
C ILE A 91 -9.01 5.58 7.04
N THR A 92 -9.80 4.78 7.75
CA THR A 92 -10.00 4.91 9.20
C THR A 92 -8.71 4.70 9.99
N LYS A 93 -8.65 5.33 11.17
CA LYS A 93 -7.64 5.08 12.21
C LYS A 93 -8.19 4.30 13.41
N ASP A 94 -9.50 4.03 13.45
CA ASP A 94 -10.17 3.50 14.64
C ASP A 94 -10.01 1.98 14.83
N HIS A 95 -9.71 1.27 13.75
CA HIS A 95 -9.50 -0.18 13.77
C HIS A 95 -8.48 -0.60 12.71
N MET A 96 -8.07 -1.87 12.73
CA MET A 96 -7.09 -2.40 11.81
C MET A 96 -7.54 -2.28 10.36
N VAL A 97 -6.64 -1.80 9.52
CA VAL A 97 -6.78 -1.78 8.06
C VAL A 97 -5.79 -2.75 7.46
N LEU A 98 -6.31 -3.74 6.75
CA LEU A 98 -5.53 -4.77 6.07
C LEU A 98 -5.38 -4.41 4.60
N ILE A 99 -4.16 -4.26 4.11
CA ILE A 99 -3.88 -3.93 2.71
C ILE A 99 -3.20 -5.13 2.06
N TYR A 100 -3.73 -5.56 0.92
CA TYR A 100 -3.13 -6.66 0.16
C TYR A 100 -2.96 -6.32 -1.32
N CYS A 101 -2.05 -7.03 -1.98
CA CYS A 101 -1.95 -7.13 -3.44
C CYS A 101 -1.84 -8.61 -3.83
N ASN A 102 -1.19 -8.96 -4.93
CA ASN A 102 -1.02 -10.38 -5.29
C ASN A 102 -0.16 -11.14 -4.28
N THR A 103 1.03 -10.60 -3.95
CA THR A 103 2.07 -11.29 -3.15
C THR A 103 2.53 -10.53 -1.91
N GLY A 104 2.05 -9.30 -1.70
CA GLY A 104 2.46 -8.42 -0.59
C GLY A 104 3.37 -7.26 -0.97
N SER A 105 4.07 -7.32 -2.12
CA SER A 105 5.12 -6.34 -2.48
C SER A 105 4.61 -4.91 -2.67
N LEU A 106 3.50 -4.73 -3.40
CA LEU A 106 2.91 -3.39 -3.63
C LEU A 106 2.18 -2.88 -2.39
N SER A 107 1.46 -3.76 -1.69
CA SER A 107 0.79 -3.41 -0.44
C SER A 107 1.79 -3.03 0.66
N ALA A 108 2.98 -3.63 0.71
CA ALA A 108 4.03 -3.23 1.65
C ALA A 108 4.50 -1.80 1.43
N GLN A 109 4.63 -1.35 0.18
CA GLN A 109 4.99 0.03 -0.14
C GLN A 109 3.90 1.01 0.33
N SER A 110 2.62 0.66 0.13
CA SER A 110 1.50 1.48 0.59
C SER A 110 1.43 1.53 2.12
N VAL A 111 1.61 0.39 2.79
CA VAL A 111 1.61 0.31 4.26
C VAL A 111 2.76 1.12 4.84
N PHE A 112 3.97 1.00 4.28
CA PHE A 112 5.11 1.82 4.68
C PHE A 112 4.78 3.32 4.57
N ALA A 113 4.31 3.77 3.40
CA ALA A 113 3.96 5.17 3.19
C ALA A 113 2.88 5.65 4.18
N MET A 114 1.84 4.85 4.42
CA MET A 114 0.76 5.19 5.36
C MET A 114 1.27 5.28 6.79
N ARG A 115 2.15 4.37 7.22
CA ARG A 115 2.71 4.38 8.59
C ARG A 115 3.63 5.58 8.81
N VAL A 116 4.48 5.93 7.84
CA VAL A 116 5.27 7.18 7.85
C VAL A 116 4.35 8.41 7.96
N LEU A 117 3.15 8.36 7.39
CA LEU A 117 2.14 9.42 7.50
C LEU A 117 1.29 9.35 8.78
N GLY A 118 1.58 8.43 9.72
CA GLY A 118 0.92 8.32 11.02
C GLY A 118 -0.37 7.48 11.03
N TRP A 119 -0.49 6.49 10.14
CA TRP A 119 -1.53 5.45 10.15
C TRP A 119 -0.95 4.15 10.73
N ASP A 120 -0.79 4.04 12.02
CA ASP A 120 -0.15 2.89 12.69
C ASP A 120 -1.01 1.61 12.68
N ASN A 121 -2.31 1.77 12.41
CA ASN A 121 -3.29 0.69 12.33
C ASN A 121 -3.29 -0.08 11.00
N VAL A 122 -2.48 0.32 10.01
CA VAL A 122 -2.40 -0.38 8.72
C VAL A 122 -1.41 -1.55 8.76
N LYS A 123 -1.79 -2.68 8.14
CA LYS A 123 -0.96 -3.89 8.05
C LYS A 123 -0.99 -4.49 6.64
N VAL A 124 0.09 -5.13 6.27
CA VAL A 124 0.20 -5.94 5.04
C VAL A 124 -0.35 -7.32 5.32
N LEU A 125 -1.25 -7.82 4.46
CA LEU A 125 -1.55 -9.24 4.42
C LEU A 125 -0.36 -9.97 3.79
N GLN A 126 0.34 -10.76 4.61
CA GLN A 126 1.52 -11.50 4.18
C GLN A 126 1.18 -12.46 3.03
N GLU A 127 2.02 -12.48 2.01
CA GLU A 127 1.84 -13.21 0.75
C GLU A 127 0.61 -12.80 -0.08
N GLY A 128 -0.11 -11.73 0.30
CA GLY A 128 -1.24 -11.17 -0.44
C GLY A 128 -2.39 -12.15 -0.67
N ILE A 129 -3.19 -11.90 -1.73
CA ILE A 129 -4.32 -12.77 -2.07
C ILE A 129 -3.90 -14.18 -2.49
N GLU A 130 -2.71 -14.33 -3.08
CA GLU A 130 -2.20 -15.64 -3.49
C GLU A 130 -1.89 -16.52 -2.28
N GLY A 131 -1.26 -15.95 -1.25
CA GLY A 131 -1.03 -16.64 0.01
C GLY A 131 -2.32 -16.94 0.75
N TRP A 132 -3.25 -15.97 0.80
CA TRP A 132 -4.55 -16.15 1.42
C TRP A 132 -5.32 -17.32 0.81
N LYS A 133 -5.37 -17.42 -0.52
CA LYS A 133 -6.01 -18.53 -1.24
C LYS A 133 -5.33 -19.86 -0.96
N ARG A 134 -4.01 -19.89 -1.05
CA ARG A 134 -3.22 -21.12 -0.82
C ARG A 134 -3.41 -21.70 0.58
N LYS A 135 -3.66 -20.82 1.57
CA LYS A 135 -3.94 -21.22 2.96
C LYS A 135 -5.41 -21.56 3.21
N GLY A 136 -6.26 -21.52 2.19
CA GLY A 136 -7.68 -21.88 2.27
C GLY A 136 -8.62 -20.71 2.54
N GLY A 137 -8.18 -19.47 2.28
CA GLY A 137 -9.04 -18.30 2.41
C GLY A 137 -9.62 -18.13 3.81
N PHE A 138 -10.93 -17.97 3.93
CA PHE A 138 -11.61 -17.85 5.24
C PHE A 138 -11.53 -19.10 6.11
N GLU A 139 -11.19 -20.26 5.59
CA GLU A 139 -10.94 -21.45 6.40
C GLU A 139 -9.70 -21.28 7.29
N ALA A 140 -8.68 -20.54 6.83
CA ALA A 140 -7.52 -20.21 7.65
C ALA A 140 -7.93 -19.37 8.88
N ASN A 141 -8.81 -18.40 8.69
CA ASN A 141 -9.36 -17.57 9.78
C ASN A 141 -10.22 -18.39 10.74
N ALA A 142 -11.02 -19.32 10.22
CA ALA A 142 -11.81 -20.23 11.04
C ALA A 142 -10.92 -21.15 11.91
N ARG A 143 -9.77 -21.57 11.39
CA ARG A 143 -8.78 -22.33 12.20
C ARG A 143 -8.16 -21.47 13.30
N ALA A 144 -7.84 -20.21 13.00
CA ALA A 144 -7.30 -19.27 13.98
C ALA A 144 -8.27 -18.98 15.14
N SER A 145 -9.59 -19.11 14.91
CA SER A 145 -10.62 -18.92 15.95
C SER A 145 -10.79 -20.10 16.88
N LYS A 146 -10.21 -21.27 16.56
CA LYS A 146 -10.31 -22.45 17.42
C LYS A 146 -9.28 -22.35 18.55
N PRO A 147 -9.67 -22.60 19.83
CA PRO A 147 -8.71 -22.71 20.91
C PRO A 147 -7.68 -23.80 20.56
N ALA A 148 -6.41 -23.55 20.86
CA ALA A 148 -5.41 -24.60 20.80
C ALA A 148 -5.87 -25.74 21.72
N GLY A 149 -6.19 -26.90 21.13
CA GLY A 149 -6.59 -28.07 21.89
C GLY A 149 -5.44 -28.48 22.82
N HIS A 150 -5.72 -28.50 24.10
CA HIS A 150 -4.86 -29.09 25.12
C HIS A 150 -4.99 -30.61 25.08
#